data_560378b2e22ba78a5b2db4550dc70a0b
#
_entry.id   560378b2e22ba78a5b2db4550dc70a0b
#
_cell.length_a   1.000
_cell.length_b   1.000
_cell.length_c   1.000
_cell.angle_alpha   90.00
_cell.angle_beta   90.00
_cell.angle_gamma   90.00
#
_symmetry.space_group_name_H-M   'P 1'
#
loop_
_entity.id
_entity.type
_entity.pdbx_description
1 polymer ?
#
loop_
_entity_poly.entity_id
_entity_poly.type
_entity_poly.pdbx_seq_one_letter_code
_entity_poly.pdbx_strand_id
1 'polypeptide(L)'
;MEPATAALIARAAIAAGTNKKVWTGIASVLAALCLPVILAVMCYISIASGGTEHNRAAVHLAFDGGEAPDGMPADYQAYVRQMQESFAELDAILDDIDGMTEGEVCDRYLVKSVFYSLYFGADRVLLSTERYT
;
A
#
# COMPACT_ATOMS: atom_id res chain seq x y z
N MET A 1 -24.97 49.99 -7.53
CA MET A 1 -23.62 50.26 -7.03
C MET A 1 -23.19 51.60 -7.59
N GLU A 2 -22.91 52.59 -6.75
CA GLU A 2 -22.51 53.90 -7.24
C GLU A 2 -21.16 53.82 -7.97
N PRO A 3 -20.97 54.57 -9.07
CA PRO A 3 -19.73 54.56 -9.85
C PRO A 3 -18.50 54.93 -9.04
N ALA A 4 -18.67 55.69 -7.96
CA ALA A 4 -17.60 56.09 -7.03
C ALA A 4 -17.06 54.88 -6.23
N THR A 5 -17.91 53.96 -5.80
CA THR A 5 -17.51 52.75 -5.08
C THR A 5 -16.78 51.75 -5.99
N ALA A 6 -17.20 51.61 -7.24
CA ALA A 6 -16.51 50.77 -8.22
C ALA A 6 -15.10 51.29 -8.54
N ALA A 7 -14.95 52.61 -8.66
CA ALA A 7 -13.63 53.24 -8.87
C ALA A 7 -12.70 53.12 -7.67
N LEU A 8 -13.24 53.16 -6.46
CA LEU A 8 -12.45 52.93 -5.23
C LEU A 8 -11.97 51.50 -5.11
N ILE A 9 -12.83 50.53 -5.41
CA ILE A 9 -12.46 49.10 -5.40
C ILE A 9 -11.41 48.82 -6.47
N ALA A 10 -11.58 49.37 -7.68
CA ALA A 10 -10.58 49.19 -8.74
C ALA A 10 -9.22 49.80 -8.37
N ARG A 11 -9.18 50.99 -7.77
CA ARG A 11 -7.95 51.59 -7.30
C ARG A 11 -7.30 50.81 -6.16
N ALA A 12 -8.09 50.31 -5.21
CA ALA A 12 -7.59 49.46 -4.14
C ALA A 12 -7.02 48.13 -4.68
N ALA A 13 -7.66 47.52 -5.67
CA ALA A 13 -7.20 46.32 -6.34
C ALA A 13 -5.87 46.54 -7.09
N ILE A 14 -5.74 47.67 -7.81
CA ILE A 14 -4.51 48.03 -8.51
C ILE A 14 -3.37 48.33 -7.51
N ALA A 15 -3.65 49.05 -6.43
CA ALA A 15 -2.70 49.37 -5.41
C ALA A 15 -2.22 48.09 -4.66
N ALA A 16 -3.12 47.15 -4.42
CA ALA A 16 -2.79 45.85 -3.86
C ALA A 16 -1.92 45.03 -4.83
N GLY A 17 -2.27 45.04 -6.13
CA GLY A 17 -1.54 44.31 -7.17
C GLY A 17 -0.11 44.81 -7.42
N THR A 18 0.18 46.09 -7.12
CA THR A 18 1.50 46.68 -7.28
C THR A 18 2.35 46.70 -6.02
N ASN A 19 1.74 46.44 -4.86
CA ASN A 19 2.46 46.50 -3.58
C ASN A 19 3.13 45.15 -3.25
N LYS A 20 4.46 45.14 -3.35
CA LYS A 20 5.29 43.95 -3.08
C LYS A 20 5.02 43.34 -1.68
N LYS A 21 4.72 44.18 -0.66
CA LYS A 21 4.41 43.73 0.71
C LYS A 21 3.08 42.96 0.76
N VAL A 22 2.08 43.42 0.01
CA VAL A 22 0.77 42.72 -0.09
C VAL A 22 0.95 41.37 -0.74
N TRP A 23 1.70 41.28 -1.85
CA TRP A 23 2.00 40.03 -2.52
C TRP A 23 2.79 39.06 -1.65
N THR A 24 3.76 39.56 -0.88
CA THR A 24 4.52 38.73 0.07
C THR A 24 3.59 38.20 1.18
N GLY A 25 2.66 39.01 1.67
CA GLY A 25 1.65 38.60 2.64
C GLY A 25 0.73 37.52 2.12
N ILE A 26 0.20 37.69 0.91
CA ILE A 26 -0.67 36.69 0.24
C ILE A 26 0.09 35.38 0.01
N ALA A 27 1.31 35.45 -0.49
CA ALA A 27 2.16 34.29 -0.70
C ALA A 27 2.46 33.54 0.59
N SER A 28 2.73 34.27 1.70
CA SER A 28 2.96 33.68 3.01
C SER A 28 1.73 32.95 3.54
N VAL A 29 0.54 33.52 3.39
CA VAL A 29 -0.73 32.90 3.81
C VAL A 29 -1.01 31.65 2.98
N LEU A 30 -0.84 31.73 1.65
CA LEU A 30 -1.00 30.57 0.77
C LEU A 30 0.01 29.45 1.11
N ALA A 31 1.27 29.80 1.33
CA ALA A 31 2.28 28.82 1.74
C ALA A 31 1.94 28.18 3.08
N ALA A 32 1.47 28.94 4.05
CA ALA A 32 1.06 28.43 5.36
C ALA A 32 -0.17 27.50 5.28
N LEU A 33 -1.07 27.72 4.34
CA LEU A 33 -2.23 26.85 4.10
C LEU A 33 -1.87 25.61 3.29
N CYS A 34 -0.99 25.73 2.30
CA CYS A 34 -0.60 24.60 1.44
C CYS A 34 0.38 23.65 2.12
N LEU A 35 1.28 24.15 2.97
CA LEU A 35 2.32 23.34 3.61
C LEU A 35 1.75 22.15 4.42
N PRO A 36 0.78 22.32 5.33
CA PRO A 36 0.22 21.20 6.08
C PRO A 36 -0.50 20.17 5.17
N VAL A 37 -1.14 20.63 4.09
CA VAL A 37 -1.78 19.73 3.12
C VAL A 37 -0.73 18.90 2.37
N ILE A 38 0.34 19.53 1.91
CA ILE A 38 1.45 18.84 1.26
C ILE A 38 2.09 17.82 2.21
N LEU A 39 2.34 18.19 3.46
CA LEU A 39 2.89 17.27 4.47
C LEU A 39 1.97 16.09 4.73
N ALA A 40 0.65 16.32 4.84
CA ALA A 40 -0.32 15.25 5.04
C ALA A 40 -0.34 14.28 3.85
N VAL A 41 -0.31 14.81 2.62
CA VAL A 41 -0.25 13.97 1.40
C VAL A 41 1.05 13.18 1.34
N MET A 42 2.18 13.79 1.66
CA MET A 42 3.48 13.10 1.69
C MET A 42 3.51 11.98 2.74
N CYS A 43 2.98 12.23 3.94
CA CYS A 43 2.83 11.19 4.96
C CYS A 43 1.94 10.05 4.49
N TYR A 44 0.79 10.35 3.87
CA TYR A 44 -0.11 9.34 3.34
C TYR A 44 0.55 8.49 2.26
N ILE A 45 1.25 9.11 1.31
CA ILE A 45 1.99 8.39 0.26
C ILE A 45 3.07 7.48 0.88
N SER A 46 3.81 7.98 1.89
CA SER A 46 4.85 7.19 2.56
C SER A 46 4.28 5.95 3.27
N ILE A 47 3.15 6.09 3.96
CA ILE A 47 2.47 4.97 4.63
C ILE A 47 1.93 3.98 3.59
N ALA A 48 1.26 4.47 2.55
CA ALA A 48 0.71 3.63 1.49
C ALA A 48 1.81 2.87 0.72
N SER A 49 2.93 3.53 0.41
CA SER A 49 4.06 2.92 -0.27
C SER A 49 4.74 1.85 0.57
N GLY A 50 4.95 2.12 1.87
CA GLY A 50 5.55 1.16 2.80
C GLY A 50 4.70 -0.11 2.93
N GLY A 51 3.39 0.04 3.09
CA GLY A 51 2.47 -1.11 3.15
C GLY A 51 2.48 -1.95 1.88
N THR A 52 2.51 -1.32 0.70
CA THR A 52 2.55 -2.03 -0.58
C THR A 52 3.86 -2.78 -0.77
N GLU A 53 4.99 -2.19 -0.37
CA GLU A 53 6.31 -2.80 -0.49
C GLU A 53 6.44 -4.03 0.44
N HIS A 54 5.97 -3.91 1.68
CA HIS A 54 5.94 -5.04 2.61
C HIS A 54 5.02 -6.17 2.14
N ASN A 55 3.83 -5.84 1.63
CA ASN A 55 2.92 -6.83 1.05
C ASN A 55 3.56 -7.59 -0.11
N ARG A 56 4.19 -6.87 -1.03
CA ARG A 56 4.87 -7.49 -2.18
C ARG A 56 6.03 -8.38 -1.73
N ALA A 57 6.84 -7.90 -0.79
CA ALA A 57 7.94 -8.67 -0.24
C ALA A 57 7.45 -9.93 0.49
N ALA A 58 6.38 -9.83 1.27
CA ALA A 58 5.79 -10.96 1.97
C ALA A 58 5.28 -12.04 1.01
N VAL A 59 4.55 -11.65 -0.04
CA VAL A 59 4.08 -12.59 -1.07
C VAL A 59 5.26 -13.26 -1.78
N HIS A 60 6.27 -12.50 -2.18
CA HIS A 60 7.46 -13.02 -2.85
C HIS A 60 8.18 -14.06 -1.97
N LEU A 61 8.42 -13.72 -0.71
CA LEU A 61 9.05 -14.63 0.25
C LEU A 61 8.24 -15.90 0.49
N ALA A 62 6.92 -15.78 0.51
CA ALA A 62 6.06 -16.94 0.71
C ALA A 62 6.12 -17.92 -0.46
N PHE A 63 6.15 -17.44 -1.70
CA PHE A 63 6.19 -18.28 -2.90
C PHE A 63 7.59 -18.79 -3.24
N ASP A 64 8.60 -17.94 -3.10
CA ASP A 64 9.98 -18.27 -3.50
C ASP A 64 10.82 -18.84 -2.34
N GLY A 65 10.30 -18.75 -1.13
CA GLY A 65 11.03 -19.10 0.08
C GLY A 65 12.02 -18.02 0.51
N GLY A 66 12.65 -18.23 1.65
CA GLY A 66 13.66 -17.34 2.22
C GLY A 66 13.26 -16.81 3.59
N GLU A 67 14.20 -16.18 4.25
CA GLU A 67 13.98 -15.56 5.56
C GLU A 67 13.48 -14.13 5.41
N ALA A 68 12.51 -13.75 6.26
CA ALA A 68 12.03 -12.40 6.31
C ALA A 68 13.15 -11.47 6.80
N PRO A 69 13.39 -10.32 6.13
CA PRO A 69 14.43 -9.39 6.55
C PRO A 69 14.12 -8.79 7.93
N ASP A 70 15.16 -8.50 8.70
CA ASP A 70 15.07 -7.96 10.08
C ASP A 70 14.24 -6.65 10.19
N GLY A 71 14.14 -5.90 9.11
CA GLY A 71 13.34 -4.67 9.04
C GLY A 71 11.86 -4.88 8.76
N MET A 72 11.41 -6.12 8.51
CA MET A 72 10.01 -6.43 8.25
C MET A 72 9.22 -6.43 9.57
N PRO A 73 8.03 -5.80 9.64
CA PRO A 73 7.19 -5.84 10.83
C PRO A 73 6.86 -7.28 11.26
N ALA A 74 6.76 -7.51 12.57
CA ALA A 74 6.58 -8.85 13.15
C ALA A 74 5.34 -9.58 12.61
N ASP A 75 4.26 -8.85 12.36
CA ASP A 75 3.02 -9.39 11.80
C ASP A 75 3.23 -9.94 10.38
N TYR A 76 4.03 -9.25 9.56
CA TYR A 76 4.40 -9.72 8.23
C TYR A 76 5.33 -10.93 8.27
N GLN A 77 6.28 -10.97 9.21
CA GLN A 77 7.14 -12.14 9.41
C GLN A 77 6.32 -13.38 9.80
N ALA A 78 5.36 -13.22 10.72
CA ALA A 78 4.46 -14.30 11.12
C ALA A 78 3.61 -14.79 9.94
N TYR A 79 3.09 -13.86 9.14
CA TYR A 79 2.31 -14.16 7.95
C TYR A 79 3.12 -14.93 6.88
N VAL A 80 4.34 -14.51 6.59
CA VAL A 80 5.24 -15.19 5.64
C VAL A 80 5.50 -16.63 6.12
N ARG A 81 5.81 -16.80 7.40
CA ARG A 81 6.06 -18.14 7.97
C ARG A 81 4.86 -19.05 7.84
N GLN A 82 3.66 -18.56 8.18
CA GLN A 82 2.43 -19.34 8.08
C GLN A 82 2.12 -19.73 6.62
N MET A 83 2.35 -18.83 5.67
CA MET A 83 2.19 -19.15 4.25
C MET A 83 3.20 -20.20 3.78
N GLN A 84 4.46 -20.09 4.19
CA GLN A 84 5.50 -21.05 3.83
C GLN A 84 5.20 -22.44 4.39
N GLU A 85 4.74 -22.54 5.65
CA GLU A 85 4.31 -23.78 6.26
C GLU A 85 3.12 -24.40 5.49
N SER A 86 2.11 -23.60 5.18
CA SER A 86 0.94 -24.06 4.41
C SER A 86 1.32 -24.52 2.99
N PHE A 87 2.25 -23.83 2.34
CA PHE A 87 2.74 -24.23 1.01
C PHE A 87 3.59 -25.50 1.06
N ALA A 88 4.33 -25.73 2.13
CA ALA A 88 5.07 -26.98 2.32
C ALA A 88 4.12 -28.19 2.50
N GLU A 89 3.04 -28.03 3.27
CA GLU A 89 2.01 -29.04 3.41
C GLU A 89 1.28 -29.30 2.06
N LEU A 90 1.00 -28.24 1.32
CA LEU A 90 0.37 -28.35 0.00
C LEU A 90 1.30 -29.07 -0.99
N ASP A 91 2.60 -28.79 -0.98
CA ASP A 91 3.58 -29.47 -1.82
C ASP A 91 3.63 -30.96 -1.50
N ALA A 92 3.58 -31.36 -0.23
CA ALA A 92 3.55 -32.77 0.17
C ALA A 92 2.29 -33.48 -0.34
N ILE A 93 1.12 -32.82 -0.28
CA ILE A 93 -0.13 -33.38 -0.84
C ILE A 93 -0.02 -33.54 -2.37
N LEU A 94 0.57 -32.55 -3.05
CA LEU A 94 0.76 -32.62 -4.51
C LEU A 94 1.76 -33.70 -4.90
N ASP A 95 2.82 -33.94 -4.10
CA ASP A 95 3.74 -35.06 -4.31
C ASP A 95 3.02 -36.41 -4.22
N ASP A 96 2.12 -36.56 -3.24
CA ASP A 96 1.32 -37.79 -3.09
C ASP A 96 0.37 -37.99 -4.28
N ILE A 97 -0.28 -36.92 -4.75
CA ILE A 97 -1.18 -36.96 -5.92
C ILE A 97 -0.42 -37.32 -7.19
N ASP A 98 0.73 -36.68 -7.43
CA ASP A 98 1.58 -36.92 -8.59
C ASP A 98 2.12 -38.38 -8.58
N GLY A 99 2.39 -38.94 -7.38
CA GLY A 99 2.79 -40.32 -7.21
C GLY A 99 1.68 -41.34 -7.48
N MET A 100 0.42 -40.95 -7.37
CA MET A 100 -0.74 -41.82 -7.60
C MET A 100 -1.32 -41.73 -9.02
N THR A 101 -0.96 -40.69 -9.78
CA THR A 101 -1.50 -40.41 -11.11
C THR A 101 -0.46 -40.71 -12.17
N GLU A 102 -0.84 -41.58 -13.17
CA GLU A 102 -0.09 -41.71 -14.42
C GLU A 102 -0.54 -40.62 -15.38
N GLY A 103 0.17 -39.46 -15.40
CA GLY A 103 -0.23 -38.36 -16.27
C GLY A 103 0.64 -37.09 -16.12
N GLU A 104 0.08 -35.97 -16.56
CA GLU A 104 0.73 -34.68 -16.41
C GLU A 104 0.88 -34.29 -14.91
N VAL A 105 2.07 -33.83 -14.53
CA VAL A 105 2.36 -33.31 -13.22
C VAL A 105 1.53 -32.05 -12.95
N CYS A 106 0.97 -31.93 -11.77
CA CYS A 106 0.18 -30.78 -11.38
C CYS A 106 1.02 -29.49 -11.43
N ASP A 107 0.47 -28.43 -12.01
CA ASP A 107 1.10 -27.10 -11.96
C ASP A 107 1.04 -26.55 -10.53
N ARG A 108 2.11 -26.79 -9.77
CA ARG A 108 2.25 -26.41 -8.37
C ARG A 108 2.10 -24.92 -8.14
N TYR A 109 2.59 -24.11 -9.09
CA TYR A 109 2.49 -22.66 -8.99
C TYR A 109 1.06 -22.18 -9.12
N LEU A 110 0.31 -22.76 -10.05
CA LEU A 110 -1.10 -22.48 -10.24
C LEU A 110 -1.91 -22.88 -9.00
N VAL A 111 -1.66 -24.10 -8.47
CA VAL A 111 -2.36 -24.59 -7.26
C VAL A 111 -2.06 -23.69 -6.06
N LYS A 112 -0.80 -23.33 -5.81
CA LYS A 112 -0.42 -22.39 -4.76
C LYS A 112 -1.07 -21.02 -4.95
N SER A 113 -1.17 -20.54 -6.18
CA SER A 113 -1.80 -19.23 -6.47
C SER A 113 -3.29 -19.24 -6.17
N VAL A 114 -4.00 -20.32 -6.51
CA VAL A 114 -5.41 -20.50 -6.16
C VAL A 114 -5.58 -20.61 -4.65
N PHE A 115 -4.77 -21.43 -3.99
CA PHE A 115 -4.79 -21.58 -2.54
C PHE A 115 -4.53 -20.24 -1.83
N TYR A 116 -3.52 -19.50 -2.29
CA TYR A 116 -3.24 -18.16 -1.78
C TYR A 116 -4.45 -17.23 -1.90
N SER A 117 -5.08 -17.19 -3.07
CA SER A 117 -6.22 -16.32 -3.33
C SER A 117 -7.42 -16.64 -2.43
N LEU A 118 -7.63 -17.92 -2.11
CA LEU A 118 -8.74 -18.37 -1.28
C LEU A 118 -8.52 -18.10 0.22
N TYR A 119 -7.30 -18.25 0.70
CA TYR A 119 -7.01 -18.27 2.14
C TYR A 119 -6.22 -17.07 2.63
N PHE A 120 -5.37 -16.48 1.80
CA PHE A 120 -4.47 -15.38 2.15
C PHE A 120 -4.70 -14.10 1.35
N GLY A 121 -5.30 -14.18 0.17
CA GLY A 121 -5.55 -13.04 -0.71
C GLY A 121 -6.79 -12.20 -0.37
N ALA A 122 -7.64 -12.68 0.55
CA ALA A 122 -8.76 -11.91 1.08
C ALA A 122 -8.34 -11.17 2.36
N ASP A 123 -9.05 -10.10 2.73
CA ASP A 123 -8.77 -9.18 3.86
C ASP A 123 -8.55 -9.81 5.26
N ARG A 124 -8.40 -11.12 5.35
CA ARG A 124 -8.16 -11.84 6.59
C ARG A 124 -6.75 -12.43 6.62
N VAL A 125 -5.87 -11.67 7.21
CA VAL A 125 -4.42 -11.93 7.30
C VAL A 125 -4.05 -13.15 8.15
N LEU A 126 -4.94 -13.74 8.92
CA LEU A 126 -4.63 -14.86 9.81
C LEU A 126 -5.77 -15.89 9.77
N LEU A 127 -5.65 -16.87 8.92
CA LEU A 127 -6.45 -18.09 9.01
C LEU A 127 -5.69 -19.09 9.90
N SER A 128 -6.33 -19.51 11.00
CA SER A 128 -5.75 -20.57 11.83
C SER A 128 -5.65 -21.86 11.01
N THR A 129 -4.60 -22.63 11.27
CA THR A 129 -4.32 -23.93 10.65
C THR A 129 -5.50 -24.92 10.73
N GLU A 130 -6.43 -24.74 11.67
CA GLU A 130 -7.65 -25.53 11.85
C GLU A 130 -8.66 -25.45 10.69
N ARG A 131 -8.45 -24.55 9.72
CA ARG A 131 -9.35 -24.41 8.56
C ARG A 131 -8.95 -25.26 7.35
N TYR A 132 -7.80 -25.90 7.38
CA TYR A 132 -7.30 -26.69 6.24
C TYR A 132 -7.50 -28.20 6.42
N THR A 133 -7.89 -28.63 7.59
CA THR A 133 -8.26 -30.01 7.93
C THR A 133 -9.77 -30.17 7.93
#